data_2138c621e0317efe2ace9d83512cf96e
#
_entry.id   2138c621e0317efe2ace9d83512cf96e
#
_cell.length_a   1.000
_cell.length_b   1.000
_cell.length_c   1.000
_cell.angle_alpha   90.00
_cell.angle_beta   90.00
_cell.angle_gamma   90.00
#
_symmetry.space_group_name_H-M   'P 1'
#
loop_
_entity.id
_entity.type
_entity.pdbx_description
1 polymer ?
#
loop_
_entity_poly.entity_id
_entity_poly.type
_entity_poly.pdbx_seq_one_letter_code
_entity_poly.pdbx_strand_id
1 'polypeptide(L)'
;STELSLLVLATALILICGRMDLSLESTIGVAPVIAVWLVLPTSGARFTGLGLLPEWTAVPLCLLVGVVIGAVNGFLILKLRLNGFIVTLGMLTMLRGLQVALSEGQSIVELPSSFTYLGKASWLGVPAAIWICVVLFALGGSALAWLRHGRALYAIGGNAEAARTAGIRVDRIVWAVLILGSVLA
;
A
#
# COMPACT_ATOMS: atom_id res chain seq x y z
N SER A 1 -7.51 -1.37 -14.52
CA SER A 1 -7.61 0.10 -14.36
C SER A 1 -7.94 0.54 -12.93
N THR A 2 -8.64 -0.27 -12.12
CA THR A 2 -8.93 0.05 -10.70
C THR A 2 -7.69 0.09 -9.82
N GLU A 3 -6.75 -0.81 -10.05
CA GLU A 3 -5.44 -0.84 -9.36
C GLU A 3 -4.68 0.48 -9.55
N LEU A 4 -4.60 0.96 -10.79
CA LEU A 4 -3.97 2.26 -11.08
C LEU A 4 -4.68 3.42 -10.38
N SER A 5 -6.01 3.37 -10.25
CA SER A 5 -6.75 4.41 -9.56
C SER A 5 -6.42 4.44 -8.07
N LEU A 6 -6.31 3.30 -7.40
CA LEU A 6 -5.91 3.23 -6.00
C LEU A 6 -4.47 3.71 -5.80
N LEU A 7 -3.57 3.35 -6.70
CA LEU A 7 -2.20 3.86 -6.69
C LEU A 7 -2.16 5.39 -6.84
N VAL A 8 -3.00 5.96 -7.71
CA VAL A 8 -3.11 7.42 -7.87
C VAL A 8 -3.61 8.06 -6.57
N LEU A 9 -4.60 7.47 -5.90
CA LEU A 9 -5.08 7.97 -4.61
C LEU A 9 -3.98 7.92 -3.54
N ALA A 10 -3.26 6.80 -3.44
CA ALA A 10 -2.13 6.64 -2.52
C ALA A 10 -1.05 7.68 -2.77
N THR A 11 -0.62 7.81 -4.03
CA THR A 11 0.40 8.78 -4.44
C THR A 11 -0.05 10.23 -4.19
N ALA A 12 -1.32 10.55 -4.47
CA ALA A 12 -1.85 11.89 -4.25
C ALA A 12 -1.79 12.28 -2.76
N LEU A 13 -2.16 11.39 -1.85
CA LEU A 13 -2.09 11.64 -0.40
C LEU A 13 -0.65 11.94 0.06
N ILE A 14 0.33 11.20 -0.45
CA ILE A 14 1.75 11.37 -0.12
C ILE A 14 2.30 12.68 -0.72
N LEU A 15 1.94 12.99 -1.97
CA LEU A 15 2.36 14.22 -2.66
C LEU A 15 1.78 15.48 -2.00
N ILE A 16 0.53 15.44 -1.53
CA ILE A 16 -0.08 16.54 -0.78
C ILE A 16 0.74 16.89 0.47
N CYS A 17 1.37 15.90 1.11
CA CYS A 17 2.29 16.14 2.23
C CYS A 17 3.68 16.67 1.81
N GLY A 18 3.92 16.93 0.52
CA GLY A 18 5.23 17.31 0.00
C GLY A 18 6.27 16.18 0.07
N ARG A 19 5.84 14.92 0.02
CA ARG A 19 6.71 13.73 0.03
C ARG A 19 6.54 12.93 -1.24
N MET A 20 7.53 12.10 -1.56
CA MET A 20 7.48 11.14 -2.67
C MET A 20 7.75 9.74 -2.09
N ASP A 21 7.01 8.76 -2.55
CA ASP A 21 7.25 7.35 -2.25
C ASP A 21 7.23 6.52 -3.54
N LEU A 22 8.41 6.12 -3.97
CA LEU A 22 8.61 5.30 -5.16
C LEU A 22 8.37 3.80 -4.88
N SER A 23 8.37 3.39 -3.61
CA SER A 23 8.22 1.99 -3.24
C SER A 23 6.80 1.45 -3.46
N LEU A 24 5.81 2.32 -3.66
CA LEU A 24 4.42 1.94 -3.89
C LEU A 24 4.26 0.99 -5.09
N GLU A 25 5.00 1.24 -6.19
CA GLU A 25 5.01 0.37 -7.37
C GLU A 25 5.43 -1.06 -7.03
N SER A 26 6.48 -1.22 -6.23
CA SER A 26 6.94 -2.56 -5.82
C SER A 26 6.07 -3.17 -4.72
N THR A 27 5.40 -2.35 -3.91
CA THR A 27 4.47 -2.82 -2.88
C THR A 27 3.28 -3.53 -3.49
N ILE A 28 2.70 -3.00 -4.58
CA ILE A 28 1.62 -3.66 -5.35
C ILE A 28 2.04 -5.07 -5.80
N GLY A 29 3.29 -5.24 -6.22
CA GLY A 29 3.78 -6.53 -6.69
C GLY A 29 4.11 -7.50 -5.56
N VAL A 30 4.82 -7.04 -4.53
CA VAL A 30 5.36 -7.92 -3.48
C VAL A 30 4.32 -8.33 -2.45
N ALA A 31 3.36 -7.46 -2.11
CA ALA A 31 2.39 -7.76 -1.05
C ALA A 31 1.49 -8.95 -1.39
N PRO A 32 0.89 -9.05 -2.61
CA PRO A 32 0.17 -10.24 -3.01
C PRO A 32 1.06 -11.50 -3.10
N VAL A 33 2.31 -11.37 -3.57
CA VAL A 33 3.23 -12.51 -3.69
C VAL A 33 3.54 -13.09 -2.31
N ILE A 34 3.84 -12.27 -1.31
CA ILE A 34 4.08 -12.72 0.06
C ILE A 34 2.81 -13.38 0.63
N ALA A 35 1.64 -12.76 0.44
CA ALA A 35 0.39 -13.31 0.94
C ALA A 35 0.07 -14.67 0.33
N VAL A 36 0.24 -14.80 -0.98
CA VAL A 36 0.03 -16.07 -1.71
C VAL A 36 1.05 -17.13 -1.28
N TRP A 37 2.32 -16.74 -1.14
CA TRP A 37 3.39 -17.65 -0.71
C TRP A 37 3.15 -18.24 0.68
N LEU A 38 2.57 -17.48 1.60
CA LEU A 38 2.23 -17.96 2.95
C LEU A 38 1.00 -18.88 2.99
N VAL A 39 0.09 -18.74 2.03
CA VAL A 39 -1.23 -19.39 2.04
C VAL A 39 -1.27 -20.64 1.15
N LEU A 40 -0.60 -20.63 -0.01
CA LEU A 40 -0.63 -21.76 -0.93
C LEU A 40 0.07 -23.00 -0.36
N PRO A 41 -0.49 -24.19 -0.55
CA PRO A 41 0.11 -25.43 -0.07
C PRO A 41 1.39 -25.79 -0.83
N THR A 42 2.24 -26.61 -0.18
CA THR A 42 3.53 -27.06 -0.70
C THR A 42 3.46 -28.13 -1.81
N SER A 43 2.27 -28.67 -2.09
CA SER A 43 2.07 -29.78 -3.03
C SER A 43 1.01 -29.48 -4.08
N GLY A 44 1.36 -29.62 -5.34
CA GLY A 44 0.42 -29.64 -6.46
C GLY A 44 0.32 -28.40 -7.32
N ALA A 45 0.88 -27.29 -6.90
CA ALA A 45 0.87 -26.03 -7.65
C ALA A 45 2.22 -25.82 -8.38
N ARG A 46 2.22 -25.08 -9.50
CA ARG A 46 3.45 -24.60 -10.16
C ARG A 46 4.24 -23.68 -9.26
N PHE A 47 3.56 -22.98 -8.36
CA PHE A 47 4.18 -22.12 -7.36
C PHE A 47 4.04 -22.78 -5.99
N THR A 48 5.16 -23.05 -5.35
CA THR A 48 5.22 -23.74 -4.06
C THR A 48 5.16 -22.72 -2.94
N GLY A 49 4.05 -22.66 -2.20
CA GLY A 49 3.90 -21.86 -1.00
C GLY A 49 4.30 -22.62 0.27
N LEU A 50 4.16 -21.98 1.42
CA LEU A 50 4.40 -22.60 2.73
C LEU A 50 3.16 -23.30 3.31
N GLY A 51 1.96 -22.95 2.86
CA GLY A 51 0.71 -23.54 3.35
C GLY A 51 0.45 -23.35 4.85
N LEU A 52 1.03 -22.28 5.43
CA LEU A 52 0.96 -22.05 6.87
C LEU A 52 -0.40 -21.50 7.34
N LEU A 53 -1.14 -20.86 6.45
CA LEU A 53 -2.33 -20.08 6.79
C LEU A 53 -3.50 -20.43 5.84
N PRO A 54 -4.74 -20.33 6.32
CA PRO A 54 -5.92 -20.59 5.50
C PRO A 54 -6.09 -19.52 4.42
N GLU A 55 -6.72 -19.88 3.28
CA GLU A 55 -6.87 -19.01 2.10
C GLU A 55 -7.56 -17.66 2.38
N TRP A 56 -8.48 -17.61 3.32
CA TRP A 56 -9.18 -16.37 3.66
C TRP A 56 -8.28 -15.30 4.30
N THR A 57 -7.10 -15.69 4.79
CA THR A 57 -6.11 -14.77 5.39
C THR A 57 -5.28 -14.02 4.34
N ALA A 58 -5.35 -14.39 3.06
CA ALA A 58 -4.53 -13.79 2.02
C ALA A 58 -4.74 -12.27 1.88
N VAL A 59 -5.99 -11.80 1.92
CA VAL A 59 -6.28 -10.36 1.84
C VAL A 59 -5.81 -9.60 3.09
N PRO A 60 -6.12 -10.03 4.33
CA PRO A 60 -5.55 -9.43 5.54
C PRO A 60 -4.02 -9.41 5.56
N LEU A 61 -3.37 -10.47 5.07
CA LEU A 61 -1.91 -10.53 4.98
C LEU A 61 -1.35 -9.51 3.99
N CYS A 62 -1.98 -9.37 2.84
CA CYS A 62 -1.60 -8.37 1.85
C CYS A 62 -1.63 -6.95 2.45
N LEU A 63 -2.71 -6.61 3.15
CA LEU A 63 -2.83 -5.32 3.86
C LEU A 63 -1.77 -5.18 4.96
N LEU A 64 -1.49 -6.23 5.71
CA LEU A 64 -0.46 -6.24 6.76
C LEU A 64 0.93 -5.97 6.17
N VAL A 65 1.27 -6.57 5.04
CA VAL A 65 2.53 -6.32 4.33
C VAL A 65 2.62 -4.84 3.93
N GLY A 66 1.54 -4.26 3.41
CA GLY A 66 1.48 -2.82 3.12
C GLY A 66 1.73 -1.96 4.37
N VAL A 67 1.11 -2.31 5.50
CA VAL A 67 1.37 -1.62 6.80
C VAL A 67 2.84 -1.71 7.19
N VAL A 68 3.45 -2.88 7.10
CA VAL A 68 4.86 -3.10 7.47
C VAL A 68 5.79 -2.27 6.58
N ILE A 69 5.58 -2.30 5.27
CA ILE A 69 6.40 -1.53 4.31
C ILE A 69 6.28 -0.02 4.60
N GLY A 70 5.07 0.50 4.74
CA GLY A 70 4.85 1.91 5.06
C GLY A 70 5.40 2.31 6.42
N ALA A 71 5.32 1.43 7.43
CA ALA A 71 5.91 1.66 8.74
C ALA A 71 7.44 1.70 8.69
N VAL A 72 8.07 0.81 7.94
CA VAL A 72 9.52 0.78 7.73
C VAL A 72 9.99 2.04 7.00
N ASN A 73 9.32 2.44 5.91
CA ASN A 73 9.62 3.69 5.20
C ASN A 73 9.50 4.90 6.13
N GLY A 74 8.40 4.97 6.89
CA GLY A 74 8.20 6.03 7.86
C GLY A 74 9.29 6.06 8.95
N PHE A 75 9.70 4.91 9.45
CA PHE A 75 10.80 4.80 10.42
C PHE A 75 12.11 5.33 9.84
N LEU A 76 12.50 4.87 8.67
CA LEU A 76 13.75 5.26 8.01
C LEU A 76 13.78 6.76 7.70
N ILE A 77 12.68 7.31 7.19
CA ILE A 77 12.60 8.71 6.76
C ILE A 77 12.46 9.66 7.96
N LEU A 78 11.62 9.35 8.94
CA LEU A 78 11.25 10.28 10.00
C LEU A 78 12.11 10.12 11.26
N LYS A 79 12.45 8.88 11.64
CA LYS A 79 13.28 8.60 12.84
C LYS A 79 14.77 8.67 12.54
N LEU A 80 15.21 8.02 11.46
CA LEU A 80 16.62 8.06 11.05
C LEU A 80 16.95 9.30 10.22
N ARG A 81 15.94 10.12 9.86
CA ARG A 81 16.09 11.36 9.09
C ARG A 81 16.80 11.15 7.75
N LEU A 82 16.62 9.99 7.14
CA LEU A 82 17.19 9.69 5.84
C LEU A 82 16.42 10.42 4.73
N ASN A 83 17.08 10.66 3.61
CA ASN A 83 16.43 11.25 2.46
C ASN A 83 15.34 10.30 1.92
N GLY A 84 14.08 10.79 1.87
CA GLY A 84 12.93 9.97 1.47
C GLY A 84 13.04 9.40 0.06
N PHE A 85 13.60 10.15 -0.88
CA PHE A 85 13.82 9.68 -2.24
C PHE A 85 14.78 8.47 -2.28
N ILE A 86 15.91 8.55 -1.57
CA ILE A 86 16.91 7.47 -1.53
C ILE A 86 16.32 6.23 -0.84
N VAL A 87 15.61 6.43 0.28
CA VAL A 87 14.98 5.33 1.02
C VAL A 87 13.95 4.61 0.15
N THR A 88 13.03 5.35 -0.48
CA THR A 88 11.96 4.73 -1.27
C THR A 88 12.45 4.13 -2.57
N LEU A 89 13.52 4.66 -3.17
CA LEU A 89 14.19 4.04 -4.31
C LEU A 89 14.91 2.73 -3.92
N GLY A 90 15.58 2.73 -2.77
CA GLY A 90 16.17 1.51 -2.21
C GLY A 90 15.12 0.44 -1.89
N MET A 91 14.00 0.85 -1.28
CA MET A 91 12.88 -0.05 -1.00
C MET A 91 12.24 -0.58 -2.29
N LEU A 92 12.08 0.25 -3.33
CA LEU A 92 11.59 -0.17 -4.64
C LEU A 92 12.43 -1.33 -5.19
N THR A 93 13.74 -1.16 -5.24
CA THR A 93 14.66 -2.18 -5.77
C THR A 93 14.70 -3.44 -4.90
N MET A 94 14.70 -3.27 -3.56
CA MET A 94 14.70 -4.37 -2.61
C MET A 94 13.41 -5.20 -2.70
N LEU A 95 12.24 -4.55 -2.69
CA LEU A 95 10.95 -5.22 -2.76
C LEU A 95 10.74 -5.91 -4.11
N ARG A 96 11.18 -5.28 -5.21
CA ARG A 96 11.13 -5.90 -6.54
C ARG A 96 12.03 -7.13 -6.62
N GLY A 97 13.24 -7.06 -6.06
CA GLY A 97 14.13 -8.21 -5.93
C GLY A 97 13.53 -9.34 -5.10
N LEU A 98 12.89 -9.00 -3.97
CA LEU A 98 12.18 -9.97 -3.13
C LEU A 98 10.99 -10.60 -3.86
N GLN A 99 10.21 -9.83 -4.61
CA GLN A 99 9.12 -10.34 -5.44
C GLN A 99 9.62 -11.39 -6.43
N VAL A 100 10.69 -11.09 -7.17
CA VAL A 100 11.28 -12.01 -8.15
C VAL A 100 11.87 -13.25 -7.48
N ALA A 101 12.53 -13.08 -6.33
CA ALA A 101 13.11 -14.20 -5.57
C ALA A 101 12.03 -15.16 -5.06
N LEU A 102 10.92 -14.64 -4.52
CA LEU A 102 9.82 -15.45 -4.01
C LEU A 102 9.02 -16.13 -5.13
N SER A 103 8.81 -15.44 -6.26
CA SER A 103 8.07 -15.99 -7.39
C SER A 103 8.95 -16.85 -8.34
N GLU A 104 10.27 -16.91 -8.09
CA GLU A 104 11.23 -17.55 -9.01
C GLU A 104 11.11 -17.02 -10.46
N GLY A 105 10.65 -15.78 -10.61
CA GLY A 105 10.38 -15.15 -11.91
C GLY A 105 9.16 -15.72 -12.64
N GLN A 106 8.37 -16.58 -12.01
CA GLN A 106 7.19 -17.19 -12.60
C GLN A 106 5.92 -16.36 -12.35
N SER A 107 4.97 -16.46 -13.27
CA SER A 107 3.63 -15.89 -13.07
C SER A 107 2.81 -16.79 -12.15
N ILE A 108 2.29 -16.22 -11.07
CA ILE A 108 1.40 -16.93 -10.15
C ILE A 108 0.00 -16.95 -10.78
N VAL A 109 -0.44 -18.10 -11.24
CA VAL A 109 -1.73 -18.28 -11.90
C VAL A 109 -2.79 -18.80 -10.92
N GLU A 110 -2.38 -19.60 -9.94
CA GLU A 110 -3.24 -20.15 -8.91
C GLU A 110 -3.35 -19.14 -7.77
N LEU A 111 -4.48 -18.44 -7.72
CA LEU A 111 -4.74 -17.43 -6.68
C LEU A 111 -5.71 -18.01 -5.63
N PRO A 112 -5.53 -17.67 -4.34
CA PRO A 112 -6.48 -18.02 -3.30
C PRO A 112 -7.91 -17.60 -3.64
N SER A 113 -8.90 -18.35 -3.15
CA SER A 113 -10.31 -18.10 -3.41
C SER A 113 -10.77 -16.70 -3.02
N SER A 114 -10.18 -16.12 -1.97
CA SER A 114 -10.44 -14.75 -1.51
C SER A 114 -10.05 -13.68 -2.55
N PHE A 115 -8.91 -13.80 -3.22
CA PHE A 115 -8.51 -12.89 -4.31
C PHE A 115 -9.38 -13.11 -5.55
N THR A 116 -9.64 -14.36 -5.88
CA THR A 116 -10.49 -14.72 -7.03
C THR A 116 -11.91 -14.19 -6.86
N TYR A 117 -12.45 -14.23 -5.65
CA TYR A 117 -13.79 -13.68 -5.36
C TYR A 117 -13.80 -12.14 -5.59
N LEU A 118 -12.86 -11.40 -5.02
CA LEU A 118 -12.79 -9.95 -5.20
C LEU A 118 -12.60 -9.54 -6.66
N GLY A 119 -11.83 -10.32 -7.43
CA GLY A 119 -11.61 -10.05 -8.85
C GLY A 119 -12.79 -10.39 -9.77
N LYS A 120 -13.62 -11.38 -9.40
CA LYS A 120 -14.74 -11.89 -10.23
C LYS A 120 -16.11 -11.43 -9.75
N ALA A 121 -16.24 -11.00 -8.48
CA ALA A 121 -17.51 -10.57 -7.94
C ALA A 121 -18.05 -9.35 -8.70
N SER A 122 -19.34 -9.39 -9.05
CA SER A 122 -20.05 -8.26 -9.62
C SER A 122 -21.25 -7.92 -8.73
N TRP A 123 -21.35 -6.64 -8.36
CA TRP A 123 -22.47 -6.10 -7.58
C TRP A 123 -23.25 -5.14 -8.46
N LEU A 124 -24.55 -5.35 -8.60
CA LEU A 124 -25.43 -4.55 -9.47
C LEU A 124 -24.95 -4.49 -10.94
N GLY A 125 -24.33 -5.57 -11.45
CA GLY A 125 -23.80 -5.62 -12.81
C GLY A 125 -22.47 -4.91 -13.03
N VAL A 126 -21.84 -4.38 -11.95
CA VAL A 126 -20.53 -3.69 -11.99
C VAL A 126 -19.52 -4.49 -11.16
N PRO A 127 -18.26 -4.67 -11.63
CA PRO A 127 -17.23 -5.35 -10.85
C PRO A 127 -17.05 -4.74 -9.45
N ALA A 128 -16.95 -5.60 -8.43
CA ALA A 128 -16.81 -5.18 -7.03
C ALA A 128 -15.61 -4.24 -6.81
N ALA A 129 -14.52 -4.45 -7.56
CA ALA A 129 -13.34 -3.60 -7.51
C ALA A 129 -13.63 -2.12 -7.84
N ILE A 130 -14.60 -1.84 -8.72
CA ILE A 130 -14.99 -0.46 -9.04
C ILE A 130 -15.70 0.18 -7.85
N TRP A 131 -16.57 -0.56 -7.16
CA TRP A 131 -17.25 -0.06 -5.96
C TRP A 131 -16.28 0.24 -4.83
N ILE A 132 -15.32 -0.66 -4.60
CA ILE A 132 -14.24 -0.45 -3.61
C ILE A 132 -13.47 0.83 -3.95
N CYS A 133 -13.10 1.00 -5.22
CA CYS A 133 -12.39 2.18 -5.68
C CYS A 133 -13.21 3.47 -5.43
N VAL A 134 -14.49 3.51 -5.83
CA VAL A 134 -15.39 4.65 -5.64
C VAL A 134 -15.53 4.99 -4.15
N VAL A 135 -15.72 3.99 -3.29
CA VAL A 135 -15.83 4.19 -1.84
C VAL A 135 -14.53 4.76 -1.26
N LEU A 136 -13.37 4.23 -1.64
CA LEU A 136 -12.08 4.71 -1.15
C LEU A 136 -11.78 6.14 -1.64
N PHE A 137 -12.12 6.48 -2.89
CA PHE A 137 -12.00 7.85 -3.38
C PHE A 137 -12.95 8.81 -2.66
N ALA A 138 -14.20 8.40 -2.42
CA ALA A 138 -15.15 9.21 -1.67
C ALA A 138 -14.70 9.44 -0.22
N LEU A 139 -14.18 8.40 0.44
CA LEU A 139 -13.62 8.49 1.79
C LEU A 139 -12.35 9.36 1.82
N GLY A 140 -11.42 9.14 0.89
CA GLY A 140 -10.20 9.95 0.77
C GLY A 140 -10.51 11.41 0.48
N GLY A 141 -11.37 11.69 -0.49
CA GLY A 141 -11.80 13.04 -0.84
C GLY A 141 -12.53 13.76 0.30
N SER A 142 -13.47 13.07 0.96
CA SER A 142 -14.16 13.63 2.13
C SER A 142 -13.23 13.85 3.32
N ALA A 143 -12.28 12.95 3.53
CA ALA A 143 -11.26 13.10 4.57
C ALA A 143 -10.36 14.32 4.31
N LEU A 144 -9.96 14.54 3.07
CA LEU A 144 -9.18 15.72 2.68
C LEU A 144 -9.98 17.00 2.79
N ALA A 145 -11.26 17.00 2.40
CA ALA A 145 -12.10 18.20 2.37
C ALA A 145 -12.58 18.62 3.78
N TRP A 146 -13.03 17.68 4.60
CA TRP A 146 -13.76 17.99 5.83
C TRP A 146 -13.03 17.69 7.12
N LEU A 147 -12.12 16.71 7.13
CA LEU A 147 -11.40 16.35 8.35
C LEU A 147 -10.26 17.33 8.66
N ARG A 148 -10.02 17.54 9.96
CA ARG A 148 -8.85 18.31 10.44
C ARG A 148 -7.51 17.74 9.96
N HIS A 149 -7.44 16.43 9.77
CA HIS A 149 -6.26 15.75 9.25
C HIS A 149 -5.98 16.11 7.79
N GLY A 150 -7.02 16.24 6.95
CA GLY A 150 -6.87 16.70 5.57
C GLY A 150 -6.28 18.13 5.50
N ARG A 151 -6.82 19.06 6.28
CA ARG A 151 -6.25 20.41 6.37
C ARG A 151 -4.80 20.43 6.87
N ALA A 152 -4.47 19.54 7.82
CA ALA A 152 -3.11 19.39 8.30
C ALA A 152 -2.16 18.87 7.20
N LEU A 153 -2.61 17.96 6.31
CA LEU A 153 -1.83 17.49 5.17
C LEU A 153 -1.44 18.63 4.22
N TYR A 154 -2.40 19.47 3.85
CA TYR A 154 -2.12 20.65 3.01
C TYR A 154 -1.19 21.65 3.70
N ALA A 155 -1.36 21.88 5.02
CA ALA A 155 -0.48 22.75 5.79
C ALA A 155 0.96 22.21 5.81
N ILE A 156 1.14 20.91 6.00
CA ILE A 156 2.44 20.23 5.99
C ILE A 156 3.11 20.35 4.62
N GLY A 157 2.35 20.08 3.54
CA GLY A 157 2.87 20.17 2.19
C GLY A 157 3.25 21.58 1.76
N GLY A 158 2.53 22.60 2.27
CA GLY A 158 2.86 24.00 2.01
C GLY A 158 4.13 24.45 2.76
N ASN A 159 4.19 24.22 4.08
CA ASN A 159 5.38 24.50 4.89
C ASN A 159 5.35 23.66 6.18
N ALA A 160 6.15 22.60 6.21
CA ALA A 160 6.22 21.68 7.35
C ALA A 160 6.75 22.36 8.63
N GLU A 161 7.63 23.35 8.52
CA GLU A 161 8.18 24.12 9.65
C GLU A 161 7.09 24.99 10.28
N ALA A 162 6.37 25.76 9.46
CA ALA A 162 5.24 26.56 9.91
C ALA A 162 4.12 25.68 10.51
N ALA A 163 3.86 24.51 9.95
CA ALA A 163 2.91 23.56 10.51
C ALA A 163 3.34 23.07 11.90
N ARG A 164 4.63 22.83 12.14
CA ARG A 164 5.18 22.46 13.47
C ARG A 164 5.00 23.58 14.48
N THR A 165 5.31 24.81 14.12
CA THR A 165 5.13 25.97 15.02
C THR A 165 3.66 26.22 15.34
N ALA A 166 2.73 25.88 14.45
CA ALA A 166 1.29 25.89 14.67
C ALA A 166 0.78 24.68 15.52
N GLY A 167 1.69 23.84 16.06
CA GLY A 167 1.34 22.72 16.93
C GLY A 167 0.92 21.44 16.20
N ILE A 168 1.05 21.36 14.87
CA ILE A 168 0.73 20.16 14.10
C ILE A 168 1.84 19.11 14.30
N ARG A 169 1.45 17.88 14.65
CA ARG A 169 2.37 16.75 14.82
C ARG A 169 2.78 16.18 13.45
N VAL A 170 3.62 16.92 12.72
CA VAL A 170 4.02 16.62 11.34
C VAL A 170 4.46 15.18 11.16
N ASP A 171 5.41 14.70 11.99
CA ASP A 171 5.99 13.37 11.82
C ASP A 171 4.97 12.25 11.97
N ARG A 172 3.99 12.38 12.89
CA ARG A 172 2.93 11.37 13.06
C ARG A 172 1.99 11.32 11.87
N ILE A 173 1.65 12.48 11.33
CA ILE A 173 0.73 12.59 10.18
C ILE A 173 1.41 12.03 8.93
N VAL A 174 2.66 12.41 8.66
CA VAL A 174 3.42 11.89 7.53
C VAL A 174 3.62 10.38 7.64
N TRP A 175 3.91 9.86 8.84
CA TRP A 175 4.03 8.42 9.04
C TRP A 175 2.73 7.68 8.75
N ALA A 176 1.61 8.19 9.24
CA ALA A 176 0.30 7.61 8.96
C ALA A 176 -0.04 7.62 7.45
N VAL A 177 0.34 8.69 6.74
CA VAL A 177 0.12 8.79 5.28
C VAL A 177 0.98 7.80 4.50
N LEU A 178 2.24 7.58 4.90
CA LEU A 178 3.10 6.57 4.28
C LEU A 178 2.53 5.15 4.48
N ILE A 179 2.02 4.85 5.69
CA ILE A 179 1.37 3.56 5.96
C ILE A 179 0.09 3.42 5.12
N LEU A 180 -0.78 4.44 5.13
CA LEU A 180 -2.02 4.41 4.35
C LEU A 180 -1.75 4.29 2.85
N GLY A 181 -0.75 5.00 2.34
CA GLY A 181 -0.33 4.90 0.94
C GLY A 181 0.10 3.48 0.57
N SER A 182 0.95 2.86 1.39
CA SER A 182 1.42 1.49 1.16
C SER A 182 0.31 0.42 1.32
N VAL A 183 -0.73 0.70 2.11
CA VAL A 183 -1.91 -0.19 2.25
C VAL A 183 -2.86 -0.04 1.06
N LEU A 184 -2.97 1.16 0.48
CA LEU A 184 -3.80 1.43 -0.70
C LEU A 184 -3.15 0.93 -2.00
N ALA A 185 -1.82 0.80 -2.02
CA ALA A 185 -1.06 0.20 -3.10
C ALA A 185 -1.17 -1.32 -3.06
#